data_81739fc3f962fa3f0486b85207d8ccdb
#
_entry.id   81739fc3f962fa3f0486b85207d8ccdb
#
_cell.length_a   1.000
_cell.length_b   1.000
_cell.length_c   1.000
_cell.angle_alpha   90.00
_cell.angle_beta   90.00
_cell.angle_gamma   90.00
#
_symmetry.space_group_name_H-M   'P 1'
#
loop_
_entity.id
_entity.type
_entity.pdbx_description
1 polymer ?
#
loop_
_entity_poly.entity_id
_entity_poly.type
_entity_poly.pdbx_seq_one_letter_code
_entity_poly.pdbx_strand_id
1 'polypeptide(L)'
;TTGKLARVLVADGREILLGAADTFRAAAADQLQTWAERVGAEVVRGKEGADPASVAFDAVTRGVETGVDAVLVDTAGRLHTKTGLMDELGKVKRVVEKKTPVDEVLLVIDATTGQNGLMQARVFKEVVDITGVVLTKLDGTAKGGIVFQVQHELGVPVKLVGLGEGADDLAPFTPEAFVDALLGT
;
A
#
# COMPACT_ATOMS: atom_id res chain seq x y z
N THR A 1 -0.31 4.21 -5.78
CA THR A 1 -1.26 3.93 -4.68
C THR A 1 -0.84 4.61 -3.39
N THR A 2 0.43 4.48 -3.00
CA THR A 2 0.94 5.12 -1.78
C THR A 2 0.74 6.64 -1.82
N GLY A 3 1.02 7.26 -2.95
CA GLY A 3 0.80 8.70 -3.12
C GLY A 3 -0.67 9.11 -3.02
N LYS A 4 -1.57 8.32 -3.60
CA LYS A 4 -3.01 8.57 -3.50
C LYS A 4 -3.51 8.38 -2.07
N LEU A 5 -3.01 7.39 -1.35
CA LEU A 5 -3.33 7.19 0.06
C LEU A 5 -2.83 8.36 0.91
N ALA A 6 -1.63 8.85 0.62
CA ALA A 6 -1.08 10.04 1.28
C ALA A 6 -2.03 11.24 1.11
N ARG A 7 -2.53 11.45 -0.10
CA ARG A 7 -3.48 12.53 -0.38
C ARG A 7 -4.77 12.40 0.43
N VAL A 8 -5.31 11.18 0.55
CA VAL A 8 -6.52 10.92 1.34
C VAL A 8 -6.29 11.29 2.81
N LEU A 9 -5.16 10.88 3.38
CA LEU A 9 -4.86 11.14 4.78
C LEU A 9 -4.60 12.63 5.05
N VAL A 10 -3.90 13.32 4.16
CA VAL A 10 -3.66 14.75 4.30
C VAL A 10 -4.98 15.54 4.17
N ALA A 11 -5.85 15.14 3.25
CA ALA A 11 -7.18 15.74 3.12
C ALA A 11 -8.03 15.56 4.38
N ASP A 12 -7.78 14.49 5.13
CA ASP A 12 -8.45 14.19 6.41
C ASP A 12 -7.77 14.92 7.60
N GLY A 13 -6.86 15.83 7.34
CA GLY A 13 -6.18 16.63 8.35
C GLY A 13 -5.04 15.94 9.08
N ARG A 14 -4.53 14.82 8.56
CA ARG A 14 -3.44 14.08 9.18
C ARG A 14 -2.08 14.51 8.66
N GLU A 15 -1.11 14.53 9.58
CA GLU A 15 0.30 14.70 9.24
C GLU A 15 0.90 13.33 8.91
N ILE A 16 1.58 13.24 7.77
CA ILE A 16 2.15 11.98 7.30
C ILE A 16 3.61 12.14 6.88
N LEU A 17 4.32 11.01 6.93
CA LEU A 17 5.68 10.89 6.42
C LEU A 17 5.71 9.66 5.51
N LEU A 18 6.43 9.76 4.39
CA LEU A 18 6.55 8.69 3.41
C LEU A 18 7.95 8.08 3.46
N GLY A 19 8.01 6.75 3.41
CA GLY A 19 9.27 6.01 3.29
C GLY A 19 9.38 5.36 1.93
N ALA A 20 10.40 5.72 1.15
CA ALA A 20 10.65 5.16 -0.18
C ALA A 20 11.52 3.90 -0.06
N ALA A 21 10.91 2.79 0.36
CA ALA A 21 11.60 1.52 0.55
C ALA A 21 11.65 0.65 -0.72
N ASP A 22 11.07 1.10 -1.82
CA ASP A 22 11.33 0.51 -3.14
C ASP A 22 12.63 1.10 -3.68
N THR A 23 13.75 0.57 -3.22
CA THR A 23 15.09 1.05 -3.58
C THR A 23 15.59 0.45 -4.90
N PHE A 24 14.85 -0.51 -5.42
CA PHE A 24 15.20 -1.21 -6.65
C PHE A 24 14.92 -0.38 -7.90
N ARG A 25 13.87 0.44 -7.87
CA ARG A 25 13.48 1.31 -8.99
C ARG A 25 13.62 2.78 -8.57
N ALA A 26 14.60 3.47 -9.14
CA ALA A 26 14.80 4.90 -8.89
C ALA A 26 13.54 5.72 -9.25
N ALA A 27 12.87 5.36 -10.34
CA ALA A 27 11.65 6.04 -10.77
C ALA A 27 10.52 5.96 -9.73
N ALA A 28 10.43 4.86 -8.96
CA ALA A 28 9.42 4.72 -7.91
C ALA A 28 9.65 5.72 -6.78
N ALA A 29 10.90 5.89 -6.35
CA ALA A 29 11.25 6.88 -5.32
C ALA A 29 11.01 8.31 -5.80
N ASP A 30 11.35 8.62 -7.05
CA ASP A 30 11.11 9.94 -7.65
C ASP A 30 9.62 10.25 -7.74
N GLN A 31 8.82 9.28 -8.13
CA GLN A 31 7.36 9.41 -8.20
C GLN A 31 6.78 9.67 -6.81
N LEU A 32 7.23 8.92 -5.81
CA LEU A 32 6.76 9.11 -4.44
C LEU A 32 7.14 10.48 -3.91
N GLN A 33 8.33 10.98 -4.22
CA GLN A 33 8.75 12.32 -3.84
C GLN A 33 7.88 13.40 -4.48
N THR A 34 7.52 13.24 -5.75
CA THR A 34 6.60 14.17 -6.43
C THR A 34 5.25 14.22 -5.70
N TRP A 35 4.70 13.07 -5.30
CA TRP A 35 3.47 13.03 -4.53
C TRP A 35 3.63 13.69 -3.16
N ALA A 36 4.74 13.45 -2.47
CA ALA A 36 5.03 14.06 -1.18
C ALA A 36 5.03 15.58 -1.26
N GLU A 37 5.67 16.12 -2.27
CA GLU A 37 5.72 17.57 -2.51
C GLU A 37 4.32 18.14 -2.76
N ARG A 38 3.48 17.44 -3.51
CA ARG A 38 2.11 17.88 -3.81
C ARG A 38 1.23 17.95 -2.56
N VAL A 39 1.40 17.04 -1.63
CA VAL A 39 0.58 16.98 -0.42
C VAL A 39 1.24 17.63 0.79
N GLY A 40 2.46 18.13 0.65
CA GLY A 40 3.19 18.76 1.75
C GLY A 40 3.74 17.77 2.77
N ALA A 41 4.01 16.53 2.37
CA ALA A 41 4.57 15.50 3.24
C ALA A 41 6.08 15.40 3.07
N GLU A 42 6.77 14.96 4.13
CA GLU A 42 8.19 14.61 4.06
C GLU A 42 8.36 13.19 3.50
N VAL A 43 9.42 12.96 2.72
CA VAL A 43 9.79 11.63 2.25
C VAL A 43 11.20 11.29 2.72
N VAL A 44 11.37 10.07 3.23
CA VAL A 44 12.67 9.50 3.57
C VAL A 44 13.08 8.56 2.45
N ARG A 45 14.23 8.82 1.85
CA ARG A 45 14.79 8.03 0.75
C ARG A 45 16.18 7.52 1.13
N GLY A 46 16.53 6.36 0.58
CA GLY A 46 17.91 5.86 0.55
C GLY A 46 18.54 6.06 -0.82
N LYS A 47 19.81 5.68 -0.93
CA LYS A 47 20.48 5.59 -2.22
C LYS A 47 19.86 4.47 -3.04
N GLU A 48 20.01 4.54 -4.37
CA GLU A 48 19.63 3.46 -5.25
C GLU A 48 20.33 2.15 -4.81
N GLY A 49 19.55 1.08 -4.66
CA GLY A 49 20.06 -0.19 -4.19
C GLY A 49 20.29 -0.29 -2.69
N ALA A 50 19.91 0.72 -1.90
CA ALA A 50 20.01 0.66 -0.44
C ALA A 50 19.13 -0.48 0.12
N ASP A 51 19.44 -0.91 1.34
CA ASP A 51 18.64 -1.93 2.02
C ASP A 51 17.22 -1.38 2.33
N PRO A 52 16.16 -1.95 1.75
CA PRO A 52 14.80 -1.48 1.99
C PRO A 52 14.41 -1.44 3.47
N ALA A 53 14.87 -2.41 4.25
CA ALA A 53 14.59 -2.45 5.68
C ALA A 53 15.21 -1.26 6.42
N SER A 54 16.41 -0.86 6.02
CA SER A 54 17.09 0.31 6.58
C SER A 54 16.33 1.60 6.27
N VAL A 55 15.89 1.77 5.02
CA VAL A 55 15.11 2.95 4.61
C VAL A 55 13.79 3.00 5.37
N ALA A 56 13.08 1.87 5.48
CA ALA A 56 11.82 1.79 6.22
C ALA A 56 12.03 2.11 7.71
N PHE A 57 13.08 1.61 8.31
CA PHE A 57 13.40 1.89 9.70
C PHE A 57 13.71 3.38 9.93
N ASP A 58 14.47 3.99 9.04
CA ASP A 58 14.78 5.42 9.10
C ASP A 58 13.49 6.26 8.96
N ALA A 59 12.59 5.87 8.07
CA ALA A 59 11.32 6.57 7.90
C ALA A 59 10.47 6.49 9.17
N VAL A 60 10.35 5.32 9.76
CA VAL A 60 9.56 5.13 11.00
C VAL A 60 10.19 5.88 12.16
N THR A 61 11.52 5.84 12.29
CA THR A 61 12.25 6.58 13.31
C THR A 61 12.00 8.09 13.17
N ARG A 62 12.10 8.60 11.96
CA ARG A 62 11.83 10.01 11.67
C ARG A 62 10.39 10.39 11.99
N GLY A 63 9.43 9.52 11.64
CA GLY A 63 8.02 9.73 11.96
C GLY A 63 7.74 9.81 13.45
N VAL A 64 8.36 8.94 14.24
CA VAL A 64 8.24 8.96 15.70
C VAL A 64 8.85 10.24 16.26
N GLU A 65 10.02 10.64 15.80
CA GLU A 65 10.71 11.85 16.26
C GLU A 65 9.93 13.12 15.94
N THR A 66 9.31 13.19 14.78
CA THR A 66 8.54 14.37 14.33
C THR A 66 7.09 14.37 14.82
N GLY A 67 6.62 13.26 15.36
CA GLY A 67 5.26 13.16 15.88
C GLY A 67 4.18 13.15 14.83
N VAL A 68 4.46 12.64 13.62
CA VAL A 68 3.44 12.52 12.57
C VAL A 68 2.35 11.52 12.93
N ASP A 69 1.17 11.68 12.35
CA ASP A 69 0.03 10.79 12.61
C ASP A 69 0.22 9.40 11.97
N ALA A 70 0.88 9.34 10.82
CA ALA A 70 1.10 8.09 10.11
C ALA A 70 2.39 8.12 9.30
N VAL A 71 3.03 6.96 9.19
CA VAL A 71 4.16 6.72 8.29
C VAL A 71 3.71 5.68 7.27
N LEU A 72 3.81 6.02 6.00
CA LEU A 72 3.50 5.13 4.87
C LEU A 72 4.80 4.66 4.24
N VAL A 73 5.05 3.36 4.29
CA VAL A 73 6.25 2.76 3.70
C VAL A 73 5.87 2.09 2.39
N ASP A 74 6.42 2.60 1.30
CA ASP A 74 6.24 2.05 -0.04
C ASP A 74 7.31 1.01 -0.32
N THR A 75 6.90 -0.21 -0.64
CA THR A 75 7.81 -1.34 -0.84
C THR A 75 7.83 -1.80 -2.29
N ALA A 76 8.90 -2.52 -2.68
CA ALA A 76 8.99 -3.12 -3.99
C ALA A 76 7.87 -4.16 -4.19
N GLY A 77 7.22 -4.10 -5.34
CA GLY A 77 6.20 -5.07 -5.72
C GLY A 77 6.71 -6.16 -6.66
N ARG A 78 7.94 -6.02 -7.18
CA ARG A 78 8.53 -6.95 -8.15
C ARG A 78 10.01 -7.13 -7.88
N LEU A 79 10.43 -8.37 -7.68
CA LEU A 79 11.83 -8.77 -7.67
C LEU A 79 12.03 -9.94 -8.65
N HIS A 80 13.28 -10.29 -8.90
CA HIS A 80 13.64 -11.37 -9.82
C HIS A 80 13.06 -12.73 -9.43
N THR A 81 12.84 -12.95 -8.12
CA THR A 81 12.28 -14.19 -7.59
C THR A 81 11.25 -13.86 -6.52
N LYS A 82 10.20 -14.68 -6.43
CA LYS A 82 9.20 -14.56 -5.36
C LYS A 82 9.84 -14.69 -3.98
N THR A 83 10.78 -15.62 -3.83
CA THR A 83 11.48 -15.86 -2.57
C THR A 83 12.24 -14.62 -2.11
N GLY A 84 12.96 -13.97 -3.03
CA GLY A 84 13.69 -12.75 -2.71
C GLY A 84 12.79 -11.62 -2.25
N LEU A 85 11.67 -11.40 -2.94
CA LEU A 85 10.69 -10.40 -2.56
C LEU A 85 10.09 -10.69 -1.19
N MET A 86 9.69 -11.93 -0.93
CA MET A 86 9.07 -12.31 0.34
C MET A 86 10.03 -12.18 1.51
N ASP A 87 11.28 -12.58 1.34
CA ASP A 87 12.33 -12.43 2.35
C ASP A 87 12.59 -10.96 2.67
N GLU A 88 12.63 -10.12 1.64
CA GLU A 88 12.83 -8.68 1.79
C GLU A 88 11.67 -8.05 2.56
N LEU A 89 10.42 -8.33 2.18
CA LEU A 89 9.24 -7.80 2.86
C LEU A 89 9.16 -8.27 4.31
N GLY A 90 9.44 -9.53 4.56
CA GLY A 90 9.49 -10.06 5.92
C GLY A 90 10.56 -9.37 6.77
N LYS A 91 11.72 -9.09 6.20
CA LYS A 91 12.79 -8.35 6.86
C LYS A 91 12.38 -6.90 7.14
N VAL A 92 11.77 -6.21 6.19
CA VAL A 92 11.27 -4.85 6.37
C VAL A 92 10.34 -4.80 7.58
N LYS A 93 9.36 -5.70 7.63
CA LYS A 93 8.41 -5.75 8.74
C LYS A 93 9.09 -6.00 10.08
N ARG A 94 9.98 -6.98 10.15
CA ARG A 94 10.71 -7.31 11.40
C ARG A 94 11.56 -6.14 11.90
N VAL A 95 12.23 -5.46 10.99
CA VAL A 95 13.10 -4.32 11.35
C VAL A 95 12.29 -3.13 11.83
N VAL A 96 11.19 -2.81 11.15
CA VAL A 96 10.28 -1.72 11.56
C VAL A 96 9.67 -2.01 12.92
N GLU A 97 9.27 -3.26 13.19
CA GLU A 97 8.67 -3.65 14.47
C GLU A 97 9.61 -3.52 15.67
N LYS A 98 10.90 -3.41 15.44
CA LYS A 98 11.87 -3.08 16.51
C LYS A 98 11.68 -1.66 17.05
N LYS A 99 11.10 -0.76 16.26
CA LYS A 99 10.87 0.62 16.63
C LYS A 99 9.44 0.88 17.08
N THR A 100 8.47 0.37 16.32
CA THR A 100 7.05 0.57 16.60
C THR A 100 6.25 -0.56 15.95
N PRO A 101 5.09 -0.95 16.51
CA PRO A 101 4.22 -1.92 15.86
C PRO A 101 3.77 -1.44 14.47
N VAL A 102 3.65 -2.39 13.55
CA VAL A 102 3.04 -2.13 12.25
C VAL A 102 1.52 -2.23 12.40
N ASP A 103 0.82 -1.13 12.25
CA ASP A 103 -0.63 -1.07 12.45
C ASP A 103 -1.40 -1.70 11.28
N GLU A 104 -0.90 -1.50 10.06
CA GLU A 104 -1.54 -1.99 8.85
C GLU A 104 -0.51 -2.50 7.85
N VAL A 105 -0.80 -3.64 7.25
CA VAL A 105 -0.08 -4.15 6.09
C VAL A 105 -1.10 -4.27 4.96
N LEU A 106 -1.03 -3.35 4.01
CA LEU A 106 -1.97 -3.28 2.89
C LEU A 106 -1.36 -3.90 1.64
N LEU A 107 -2.04 -4.88 1.08
CA LEU A 107 -1.66 -5.47 -0.20
C LEU A 107 -2.43 -4.78 -1.32
N VAL A 108 -1.69 -4.28 -2.31
CA VAL A 108 -2.27 -3.64 -3.48
C VAL A 108 -2.46 -4.69 -4.57
N ILE A 109 -3.70 -4.87 -5.01
CA ILE A 109 -4.06 -5.82 -6.06
C ILE A 109 -4.72 -5.05 -7.20
N ASP A 110 -4.28 -5.32 -8.42
CA ASP A 110 -4.95 -4.85 -9.64
C ASP A 110 -6.19 -5.74 -9.88
N ALA A 111 -7.37 -5.14 -9.80
CA ALA A 111 -8.63 -5.87 -9.94
C ALA A 111 -8.80 -6.55 -11.31
N THR A 112 -8.06 -6.12 -12.32
CA THR A 112 -8.12 -6.72 -13.66
C THR A 112 -7.32 -8.02 -13.81
N THR A 113 -6.49 -8.38 -12.82
CA THR A 113 -5.65 -9.59 -12.90
C THR A 113 -6.38 -10.88 -12.54
N GLY A 114 -7.56 -10.82 -11.95
CA GLY A 114 -8.37 -11.98 -11.64
C GLY A 114 -7.68 -13.00 -10.72
N GLN A 115 -7.75 -14.28 -11.08
CA GLN A 115 -7.22 -15.39 -10.27
C GLN A 115 -5.71 -15.32 -10.04
N ASN A 116 -4.94 -14.81 -10.99
CA ASN A 116 -3.49 -14.66 -10.83
C ASN A 116 -3.13 -13.71 -9.69
N GLY A 117 -3.86 -12.59 -9.58
CA GLY A 117 -3.70 -11.65 -8.47
C GLY A 117 -4.01 -12.28 -7.13
N LEU A 118 -5.07 -13.09 -7.05
CA LEU A 118 -5.46 -13.79 -5.83
C LEU A 118 -4.44 -14.82 -5.39
N MET A 119 -3.89 -15.59 -6.31
CA MET A 119 -2.85 -16.58 -6.01
C MET A 119 -1.60 -15.92 -5.43
N GLN A 120 -1.17 -14.81 -6.01
CA GLN A 120 -0.04 -14.04 -5.49
C GLN A 120 -0.34 -13.47 -4.12
N ALA A 121 -1.55 -12.97 -3.90
CA ALA A 121 -1.98 -12.39 -2.64
C ALA A 121 -1.90 -13.38 -1.47
N ARG A 122 -2.20 -14.65 -1.70
CA ARG A 122 -2.09 -15.69 -0.66
C ARG A 122 -0.66 -15.83 -0.14
N VAL A 123 0.33 -15.74 -1.04
CA VAL A 123 1.75 -15.83 -0.65
C VAL A 123 2.13 -14.64 0.23
N PHE A 124 1.71 -13.43 -0.13
CA PHE A 124 1.95 -12.24 0.69
C PHE A 124 1.32 -12.38 2.08
N LYS A 125 0.11 -12.89 2.17
CA LYS A 125 -0.57 -13.08 3.44
C LYS A 125 0.21 -14.00 4.37
N GLU A 126 0.76 -15.07 3.86
CA GLU A 126 1.53 -16.03 4.65
C GLU A 126 2.83 -15.45 5.20
N VAL A 127 3.47 -14.56 4.45
CA VAL A 127 4.79 -14.02 4.82
C VAL A 127 4.70 -12.77 5.68
N VAL A 128 3.84 -11.82 5.32
CA VAL A 128 3.81 -10.50 5.97
C VAL A 128 2.53 -10.22 6.75
N ASP A 129 1.63 -11.17 6.80
CA ASP A 129 0.42 -11.09 7.62
C ASP A 129 -0.40 -9.83 7.28
N ILE A 130 -0.86 -9.74 6.04
CA ILE A 130 -1.61 -8.60 5.55
C ILE A 130 -2.89 -8.36 6.34
N THR A 131 -3.22 -7.11 6.59
CA THR A 131 -4.40 -6.71 7.36
C THR A 131 -5.54 -6.18 6.51
N GLY A 132 -5.26 -5.84 5.27
CA GLY A 132 -6.25 -5.33 4.35
C GLY A 132 -5.76 -5.31 2.92
N VAL A 133 -6.67 -5.04 2.01
CA VAL A 133 -6.41 -5.01 0.57
C VAL A 133 -6.83 -3.67 0.00
N VAL A 134 -6.01 -3.17 -0.92
CA VAL A 134 -6.35 -2.04 -1.80
C VAL A 134 -6.57 -2.61 -3.19
N LEU A 135 -7.78 -2.49 -3.71
CA LEU A 135 -8.09 -2.91 -5.08
C LEU A 135 -8.00 -1.72 -6.02
N THR A 136 -7.08 -1.78 -6.96
CA THR A 136 -6.93 -0.77 -8.00
C THR A 136 -7.67 -1.18 -9.28
N LYS A 137 -7.96 -0.20 -10.13
CA LYS A 137 -8.59 -0.42 -11.45
C LYS A 137 -9.94 -1.15 -11.37
N LEU A 138 -10.69 -0.91 -10.31
CA LEU A 138 -12.01 -1.53 -10.15
C LEU A 138 -13.00 -1.06 -11.23
N ASP A 139 -12.82 0.15 -11.74
CA ASP A 139 -13.58 0.71 -12.85
C ASP A 139 -13.43 -0.08 -14.16
N GLY A 140 -12.34 -0.81 -14.32
CA GLY A 140 -12.06 -1.64 -15.50
C GLY A 140 -12.62 -3.06 -15.42
N THR A 141 -13.43 -3.39 -14.42
CA THR A 141 -13.93 -4.75 -14.21
C THR A 141 -15.45 -4.84 -14.26
N ALA A 142 -15.97 -6.05 -14.52
CA ALA A 142 -17.35 -6.38 -14.25
C ALA A 142 -17.53 -6.41 -12.74
N LYS A 143 -18.22 -5.43 -12.24
CA LYS A 143 -18.33 -4.99 -10.85
C LYS A 143 -18.57 -6.09 -9.83
N GLY A 144 -17.87 -6.05 -8.75
CA GLY A 144 -18.29 -6.60 -7.46
C GLY A 144 -17.80 -7.99 -7.12
N GLY A 145 -17.76 -8.91 -8.07
CA GLY A 145 -17.34 -10.28 -7.80
C GLY A 145 -15.95 -10.38 -7.22
N ILE A 146 -15.02 -9.56 -7.74
CA ILE A 146 -13.63 -9.56 -7.27
C ILE A 146 -13.50 -9.11 -5.81
N VAL A 147 -14.29 -8.15 -5.36
CA VAL A 147 -14.26 -7.68 -3.97
C VAL A 147 -14.64 -8.80 -3.01
N PHE A 148 -15.76 -9.47 -3.27
CA PHE A 148 -16.20 -10.59 -2.44
C PHE A 148 -15.22 -11.75 -2.48
N GLN A 149 -14.70 -12.05 -3.66
CA GLN A 149 -13.74 -13.13 -3.84
C GLN A 149 -12.44 -12.89 -3.06
N VAL A 150 -11.90 -11.66 -3.11
CA VAL A 150 -10.71 -11.26 -2.36
C VAL A 150 -10.93 -11.43 -0.85
N GLN A 151 -12.03 -10.92 -0.34
CA GLN A 151 -12.34 -11.02 1.09
C GLN A 151 -12.54 -12.47 1.54
N HIS A 152 -13.20 -13.28 0.73
CA HIS A 152 -13.41 -14.68 1.03
C HIS A 152 -12.11 -15.48 1.00
N GLU A 153 -11.31 -15.32 -0.05
CA GLU A 153 -10.08 -16.07 -0.26
C GLU A 153 -8.96 -15.70 0.71
N LEU A 154 -8.84 -14.43 1.04
CA LEU A 154 -7.76 -13.94 1.88
C LEU A 154 -8.16 -13.78 3.36
N GLY A 155 -9.45 -13.75 3.66
CA GLY A 155 -9.92 -13.55 5.01
C GLY A 155 -9.59 -12.17 5.59
N VAL A 156 -9.31 -11.17 4.73
CA VAL A 156 -9.03 -9.79 5.14
C VAL A 156 -9.93 -8.84 4.36
N PRO A 157 -10.29 -7.68 4.95
CA PRO A 157 -11.19 -6.75 4.27
C PRO A 157 -10.51 -5.97 3.15
N VAL A 158 -11.29 -5.61 2.15
CA VAL A 158 -10.91 -4.58 1.18
C VAL A 158 -11.15 -3.23 1.87
N LYS A 159 -10.10 -2.44 2.04
CA LYS A 159 -10.16 -1.16 2.78
C LYS A 159 -10.25 0.05 1.86
N LEU A 160 -9.65 -0.04 0.68
CA LEU A 160 -9.62 1.05 -0.29
C LEU A 160 -9.83 0.49 -1.69
N VAL A 161 -10.48 1.30 -2.53
CA VAL A 161 -10.69 0.96 -3.94
C VAL A 161 -10.21 2.09 -4.84
N GLY A 162 -9.54 1.73 -5.93
CA GLY A 162 -9.15 2.65 -6.98
C GLY A 162 -10.16 2.59 -8.12
N LEU A 163 -10.74 3.73 -8.47
CA LEU A 163 -11.80 3.87 -9.46
C LEU A 163 -11.35 4.60 -10.72
N GLY A 164 -10.04 4.82 -10.87
CA GLY A 164 -9.47 5.51 -12.03
C GLY A 164 -8.01 5.86 -11.82
N GLU A 165 -7.46 6.72 -12.66
CA GLU A 165 -6.06 7.15 -12.63
C GLU A 165 -5.85 8.54 -12.02
N GLY A 166 -6.92 9.26 -11.71
CA GLY A 166 -6.86 10.58 -11.11
C GLY A 166 -6.35 10.55 -9.67
N ALA A 167 -5.90 11.70 -9.19
CA ALA A 167 -5.33 11.83 -7.84
C ALA A 167 -6.36 11.51 -6.75
N ASP A 168 -7.62 11.75 -6.99
CA ASP A 168 -8.72 11.57 -6.03
C ASP A 168 -9.51 10.26 -6.24
N ASP A 169 -9.01 9.36 -7.08
CA ASP A 169 -9.73 8.13 -7.43
C ASP A 169 -9.49 6.97 -6.48
N LEU A 170 -8.75 7.16 -5.42
CA LEU A 170 -8.65 6.19 -4.33
C LEU A 170 -9.60 6.61 -3.21
N ALA A 171 -10.53 5.73 -2.87
CA ALA A 171 -11.54 6.00 -1.86
C ALA A 171 -11.63 4.88 -0.82
N PRO A 172 -11.99 5.20 0.43
CA PRO A 172 -12.34 4.16 1.39
C PRO A 172 -13.48 3.30 0.87
N PHE A 173 -13.39 2.01 1.13
CA PHE A 173 -14.43 1.07 0.75
C PHE A 173 -15.41 0.86 1.89
N THR A 174 -16.70 1.04 1.62
CA THR A 174 -17.78 0.68 2.54
C THR A 174 -18.66 -0.38 1.88
N PRO A 175 -18.98 -1.49 2.57
CA PRO A 175 -19.81 -2.53 2.00
C PRO A 175 -21.16 -2.04 1.52
N GLU A 176 -21.78 -1.14 2.26
CA GLU A 176 -23.08 -0.55 1.93
C GLU A 176 -23.05 0.23 0.62
N ALA A 177 -22.08 1.13 0.47
CA ALA A 177 -21.93 1.92 -0.75
C ALA A 177 -21.65 1.03 -1.97
N PHE A 178 -20.90 -0.05 -1.75
CA PHE A 178 -20.60 -1.01 -2.80
C PHE A 178 -21.85 -1.77 -3.27
N VAL A 179 -22.66 -2.26 -2.32
CA VAL A 179 -23.91 -2.96 -2.64
C VAL A 179 -24.88 -2.02 -3.35
N ASP A 180 -25.02 -0.78 -2.91
CA ASP A 180 -25.85 0.22 -3.56
C ASP A 180 -25.43 0.47 -5.00
N ALA A 181 -24.11 0.58 -5.24
CA ALA A 181 -23.59 0.75 -6.60
C ALA A 181 -23.86 -0.46 -7.49
N LEU A 182 -23.78 -1.67 -6.94
CA LEU A 182 -24.09 -2.91 -7.68
C LEU A 182 -25.55 -3.00 -8.09
N LEU A 183 -26.45 -2.62 -7.19
CA LEU A 183 -27.90 -2.74 -7.41
C LEU A 183 -28.49 -1.54 -8.15
N GLY A 184 -27.68 -0.51 -8.43
CA GLY A 184 -28.13 0.70 -9.12
C GLY A 184 -29.04 1.59 -8.28
N THR A 185 -28.95 1.47 -6.96
CA THR A 185 -29.76 2.27 -6.02
C THR A 185 -29.03 3.48 -5.47
#